data_4d86b4a59582520a252681c086291d1c
#
_entry.id   4d86b4a59582520a252681c086291d1c
#
_cell.length_a   1.000
_cell.length_b   1.000
_cell.length_c   1.000
_cell.angle_alpha   90.00
_cell.angle_beta   90.00
_cell.angle_gamma   90.00
#
_symmetry.space_group_name_H-M   'P 1'
#
loop_
_entity.id
_entity.type
_entity.pdbx_description
1 polymer ?
#
loop_
_entity_poly.entity_id
_entity_poly.type
_entity_poly.pdbx_seq_one_letter_code
_entity_poly.pdbx_strand_id
1 'polypeptide(L)'
;MMKTRIFNNRPICFFALFLAIGMLVGEVMYPYNKLFRLIPTVLSLLAVIGLFSFSKTRKFTYIAVSFLVGIVAICGANDVYDTRRIPDLTTSIQATVDGEIVVENNSTVFYVKDIVIDGRELDGRAYVKVYGSATPSYRAGDIVNIYGDIEFREHEAFDTYYAVAVNKSSYYNIWADYAEKLADGKPSFPLSLQLNIKEMFYENLDGDSAMICQALILGDKFGIDDNLYDGIKSSGLAHVLAVSGLHVTALASALLALLKKTRLKPIISLSIVAVLTFFYVMLTGFTASAIRAFIMTLVLNFGGIMGYKYDKLNSISLASIIILLIRPQSIADVGFLLSVFSVMGIFTYYGTFNEWSKIAIDKIGLGKKRKEDGKALYLLDRGATKCVRGVAESASISISSNLFTFPLVGNFFDSMPVLFVLSNIVILPYMMFIFIMLVIITLFCQITTLWSGVTIMQYLLLPLRSWTGFIGSISWANIDLPLGAFFIVAWLVGATLSSKFVFLNRKAKIGLVSLWIALFATIVLVCLV
;
A
#
# COMPACT_ATOMS: atom_id res chain seq x y z
N MET A 1 -24.23 -34.04 15.18
CA MET A 1 -24.32 -32.69 15.78
C MET A 1 -23.13 -31.87 15.36
N MET A 2 -23.18 -31.14 14.24
CA MET A 2 -22.17 -30.15 13.88
C MET A 2 -22.32 -28.98 14.86
N LYS A 3 -21.40 -28.85 15.80
CA LYS A 3 -21.29 -27.63 16.61
C LYS A 3 -21.07 -26.47 15.65
N THR A 4 -22.06 -25.63 15.45
CA THR A 4 -21.99 -24.38 14.71
C THR A 4 -20.99 -23.46 15.41
N ARG A 5 -19.76 -23.48 14.94
CA ARG A 5 -18.74 -22.50 15.37
C ARG A 5 -18.98 -21.24 14.56
N ILE A 6 -19.39 -20.16 15.22
CA ILE A 6 -19.69 -18.87 14.60
C ILE A 6 -18.45 -18.33 13.86
N PHE A 7 -17.26 -18.62 14.36
CA PHE A 7 -15.98 -18.30 13.70
C PHE A 7 -15.12 -19.55 13.56
N ASN A 8 -14.49 -19.69 12.39
CA ASN A 8 -13.48 -20.70 12.19
C ASN A 8 -12.28 -20.37 13.10
N ASN A 9 -11.79 -21.34 13.89
CA ASN A 9 -10.81 -21.13 14.96
C ASN A 9 -9.45 -20.73 14.38
N ARG A 10 -9.22 -19.41 14.18
CA ARG A 10 -7.99 -18.81 13.61
C ARG A 10 -7.36 -17.88 14.65
N PRO A 11 -6.58 -18.40 15.59
CA PRO A 11 -6.05 -17.59 16.68
C PRO A 11 -5.18 -16.40 16.20
N ILE A 12 -4.42 -16.58 15.11
CA ILE A 12 -3.56 -15.52 14.56
C ILE A 12 -4.40 -14.35 14.04
N CYS A 13 -5.55 -14.63 13.39
CA CYS A 13 -6.45 -13.57 12.91
C CYS A 13 -7.06 -12.78 14.07
N PHE A 14 -7.46 -13.47 15.13
CA PHE A 14 -7.98 -12.81 16.34
C PHE A 14 -6.88 -12.00 17.03
N PHE A 15 -5.67 -12.54 17.11
CA PHE A 15 -4.53 -11.81 17.64
C PHE A 15 -4.28 -10.51 16.86
N ALA A 16 -4.21 -10.57 15.53
CA ALA A 16 -4.03 -9.40 14.67
C ALA A 16 -5.15 -8.36 14.84
N LEU A 17 -6.41 -8.83 14.89
CA LEU A 17 -7.57 -7.96 15.06
C LEU A 17 -7.53 -7.22 16.40
N PHE A 18 -7.30 -7.94 17.50
CA PHE A 18 -7.30 -7.32 18.83
C PHE A 18 -6.03 -6.50 19.08
N LEU A 19 -4.90 -6.84 18.46
CA LEU A 19 -3.73 -5.98 18.41
C LEU A 19 -4.05 -4.63 17.76
N ALA A 20 -4.69 -4.66 16.57
CA ALA A 20 -5.10 -3.44 15.88
C ALA A 20 -6.11 -2.63 16.69
N ILE A 21 -7.12 -3.26 17.29
CA ILE A 21 -8.09 -2.58 18.16
C ILE A 21 -7.39 -1.96 19.37
N GLY A 22 -6.44 -2.66 19.98
CA GLY A 22 -5.64 -2.13 21.08
C GLY A 22 -4.84 -0.89 20.68
N MET A 23 -4.23 -0.91 19.48
CA MET A 23 -3.53 0.26 18.94
C MET A 23 -4.47 1.44 18.68
N LEU A 24 -5.65 1.19 18.08
CA LEU A 24 -6.65 2.24 17.87
C LEU A 24 -7.10 2.88 19.19
N VAL A 25 -7.33 2.07 20.22
CA VAL A 25 -7.69 2.59 21.54
C VAL A 25 -6.53 3.38 22.16
N GLY A 26 -5.30 2.88 22.06
CA GLY A 26 -4.11 3.58 22.51
C GLY A 26 -3.91 4.93 21.81
N GLU A 27 -4.15 4.99 20.49
CA GLU A 27 -4.08 6.22 19.70
C GLU A 27 -5.10 7.26 20.14
N VAL A 28 -6.36 6.85 20.34
CA VAL A 28 -7.42 7.73 20.89
C VAL A 28 -7.08 8.25 22.28
N MET A 29 -6.45 7.42 23.11
CA MET A 29 -6.11 7.77 24.49
C MET A 29 -4.82 8.59 24.60
N TYR A 30 -3.99 8.62 23.56
CA TYR A 30 -2.67 9.25 23.62
C TYR A 30 -2.72 10.76 23.90
N PRO A 31 -3.62 11.58 23.33
CA PRO A 31 -3.70 13.01 23.64
C PRO A 31 -4.10 13.33 25.09
N TYR A 32 -4.68 12.35 25.80
CA TYR A 32 -5.12 12.56 27.17
C TYR A 32 -3.97 12.38 28.17
N ASN A 33 -4.18 12.85 29.41
CA ASN A 33 -3.21 12.74 30.51
C ASN A 33 -2.72 11.28 30.67
N LYS A 34 -1.44 11.10 31.02
CA LYS A 34 -0.79 9.79 31.26
C LYS A 34 -1.62 8.87 32.17
N LEU A 35 -2.34 9.45 33.17
CA LEU A 35 -3.23 8.68 34.05
C LEU A 35 -4.40 8.04 33.29
N PHE A 36 -4.99 8.75 32.32
CA PHE A 36 -6.06 8.21 31.48
C PHE A 36 -5.60 7.07 30.56
N ARG A 37 -4.35 7.13 30.09
CA ARG A 37 -3.73 6.06 29.27
C ARG A 37 -3.53 4.77 30.07
N LEU A 38 -3.36 4.87 31.40
CA LEU A 38 -3.21 3.70 32.27
C LEU A 38 -4.53 2.90 32.41
N ILE A 39 -5.69 3.53 32.28
CA ILE A 39 -7.00 2.88 32.48
C ILE A 39 -7.17 1.66 31.54
N PRO A 40 -7.10 1.77 30.19
CA PRO A 40 -7.27 0.62 29.32
C PRO A 40 -6.14 -0.41 29.48
N THR A 41 -4.93 0.04 29.85
CA THR A 41 -3.80 -0.85 30.12
C THR A 41 -4.05 -1.70 31.37
N VAL A 42 -4.48 -1.07 32.47
CA VAL A 42 -4.81 -1.78 33.72
C VAL A 42 -6.03 -2.71 33.54
N LEU A 43 -7.07 -2.23 32.85
CA LEU A 43 -8.26 -3.06 32.57
C LEU A 43 -7.92 -4.28 31.73
N SER A 44 -7.07 -4.14 30.71
CA SER A 44 -6.64 -5.26 29.88
C SER A 44 -5.73 -6.23 30.65
N LEU A 45 -4.88 -5.72 31.54
CA LEU A 45 -4.04 -6.56 32.42
C LEU A 45 -4.92 -7.37 33.39
N LEU A 46 -5.93 -6.74 34.02
CA LEU A 46 -6.89 -7.42 34.87
C LEU A 46 -7.69 -8.49 34.11
N ALA A 47 -8.06 -8.19 32.85
CA ALA A 47 -8.71 -9.15 31.98
C ALA A 47 -7.80 -10.35 31.65
N VAL A 48 -6.49 -10.12 31.41
CA VAL A 48 -5.51 -11.20 31.22
C VAL A 48 -5.44 -12.11 32.46
N ILE A 49 -5.33 -11.51 33.66
CA ILE A 49 -5.26 -12.25 34.92
C ILE A 49 -6.56 -13.03 35.15
N GLY A 50 -7.72 -12.39 34.96
CA GLY A 50 -9.04 -13.02 35.15
C GLY A 50 -9.25 -14.19 34.16
N LEU A 51 -8.98 -14.01 32.89
CA LEU A 51 -9.11 -15.06 31.88
C LEU A 51 -8.13 -16.23 32.11
N PHE A 52 -6.93 -15.93 32.60
CA PHE A 52 -5.93 -16.95 32.88
C PHE A 52 -6.30 -17.79 34.13
N SER A 53 -6.94 -17.18 35.14
CA SER A 53 -7.31 -17.82 36.39
C SER A 53 -8.40 -18.90 36.21
N PHE A 54 -9.24 -18.79 35.19
CA PHE A 54 -10.30 -19.77 34.94
C PHE A 54 -9.94 -20.71 33.78
N SER A 55 -9.94 -22.03 34.01
CA SER A 55 -9.57 -23.05 33.04
C SER A 55 -10.41 -23.01 31.74
N LYS A 56 -11.69 -22.66 31.83
CA LYS A 56 -12.61 -22.57 30.68
C LYS A 56 -12.31 -21.37 29.77
N THR A 57 -11.82 -20.26 30.34
CA THR A 57 -11.57 -18.99 29.60
C THR A 57 -10.11 -18.81 29.20
N ARG A 58 -9.19 -19.60 29.77
CA ARG A 58 -7.75 -19.52 29.56
C ARG A 58 -7.34 -19.50 28.06
N LYS A 59 -8.09 -20.19 27.21
CA LYS A 59 -7.86 -20.18 25.76
C LYS A 59 -8.14 -18.83 25.09
N PHE A 60 -8.81 -17.88 25.75
CA PHE A 60 -9.07 -16.54 25.23
C PHE A 60 -8.09 -15.49 25.77
N THR A 61 -7.17 -15.89 26.67
CA THR A 61 -6.18 -14.98 27.26
C THR A 61 -5.33 -14.29 26.19
N TYR A 62 -5.02 -15.00 25.08
CA TYR A 62 -4.25 -14.42 23.97
C TYR A 62 -4.94 -13.18 23.36
N ILE A 63 -6.27 -13.09 23.38
CA ILE A 63 -7.03 -11.94 22.88
C ILE A 63 -6.76 -10.72 23.76
N ALA A 64 -6.87 -10.88 25.09
CA ALA A 64 -6.58 -9.80 26.02
C ALA A 64 -5.10 -9.38 25.99
N VAL A 65 -4.20 -10.35 25.84
CA VAL A 65 -2.77 -10.09 25.69
C VAL A 65 -2.49 -9.30 24.40
N SER A 66 -3.09 -9.68 23.27
CA SER A 66 -2.86 -8.96 22.00
C SER A 66 -3.37 -7.52 22.05
N PHE A 67 -4.53 -7.30 22.69
CA PHE A 67 -5.09 -5.97 22.90
C PHE A 67 -4.15 -5.11 23.79
N LEU A 68 -3.67 -5.67 24.90
CA LEU A 68 -2.71 -5.00 25.77
C LEU A 68 -1.40 -4.64 25.02
N VAL A 69 -0.85 -5.60 24.26
CA VAL A 69 0.35 -5.37 23.45
C VAL A 69 0.12 -4.24 22.44
N GLY A 70 -1.07 -4.16 21.84
CA GLY A 70 -1.45 -3.10 20.92
C GLY A 70 -1.39 -1.71 21.58
N ILE A 71 -2.01 -1.56 22.75
CA ILE A 71 -1.98 -0.29 23.51
C ILE A 71 -0.55 0.10 23.85
N VAL A 72 0.22 -0.83 24.43
CA VAL A 72 1.59 -0.56 24.87
C VAL A 72 2.49 -0.22 23.68
N ALA A 73 2.34 -0.92 22.54
CA ALA A 73 3.15 -0.69 21.37
C ALA A 73 2.95 0.72 20.78
N ILE A 74 1.69 1.16 20.63
CA ILE A 74 1.41 2.47 20.04
C ILE A 74 1.75 3.61 21.00
N CYS A 75 1.35 3.50 22.28
CA CYS A 75 1.68 4.51 23.29
C CYS A 75 3.20 4.64 23.48
N GLY A 76 3.91 3.52 23.54
CA GLY A 76 5.37 3.54 23.65
C GLY A 76 6.07 4.12 22.42
N ALA A 77 5.57 3.83 21.22
CA ALA A 77 6.10 4.41 20.00
C ALA A 77 5.88 5.93 19.93
N ASN A 78 4.71 6.40 20.35
CA ASN A 78 4.40 7.82 20.40
C ASN A 78 5.18 8.53 21.52
N ASP A 79 5.35 7.91 22.70
CA ASP A 79 6.20 8.47 23.76
C ASP A 79 7.67 8.60 23.30
N VAL A 80 8.22 7.59 22.58
CA VAL A 80 9.56 7.67 21.98
C VAL A 80 9.62 8.76 20.91
N TYR A 81 8.57 8.96 20.14
CA TYR A 81 8.46 10.05 19.18
C TYR A 81 8.53 11.41 19.86
N ASP A 82 7.76 11.62 20.92
CA ASP A 82 7.72 12.88 21.65
C ASP A 82 9.05 13.23 22.37
N THR A 83 9.93 12.25 22.63
CA THR A 83 11.28 12.53 23.16
C THR A 83 12.16 13.30 22.17
N ARG A 84 11.79 13.30 20.87
CA ARG A 84 12.51 14.04 19.81
C ARG A 84 12.02 15.48 19.66
N ARG A 85 11.02 15.88 20.45
CA ARG A 85 10.47 17.23 20.40
C ARG A 85 11.54 18.26 20.72
N ILE A 86 11.66 19.23 19.85
CA ILE A 86 12.47 20.43 20.03
C ILE A 86 11.54 21.64 20.07
N PRO A 87 11.90 22.74 20.76
CA PRO A 87 11.17 23.99 20.62
C PRO A 87 11.35 24.52 19.19
N ASP A 88 10.33 25.22 18.70
CA ASP A 88 10.44 25.92 17.42
C ASP A 88 11.53 26.98 17.51
N LEU A 89 12.46 26.96 16.58
CA LEU A 89 13.65 27.81 16.58
C LEU A 89 13.91 28.35 15.18
N THR A 90 14.19 29.61 15.10
CA THR A 90 14.78 30.22 13.89
C THR A 90 16.31 30.20 14.06
N THR A 91 16.99 29.38 13.26
CA THR A 91 18.43 29.16 13.44
C THR A 91 19.12 28.71 12.15
N SER A 92 20.45 28.63 12.24
CA SER A 92 21.28 27.98 11.23
C SER A 92 21.35 26.49 11.50
N ILE A 93 21.01 25.72 10.50
CA ILE A 93 20.86 24.25 10.54
C ILE A 93 21.85 23.64 9.56
N GLN A 94 22.79 22.84 10.05
CA GLN A 94 23.62 22.03 9.15
C GLN A 94 22.99 20.67 8.94
N ALA A 95 22.92 20.23 7.67
CA ALA A 95 22.32 18.95 7.35
C ALA A 95 22.86 18.38 6.02
N THR A 96 22.71 17.08 5.83
CA THR A 96 23.05 16.39 4.58
C THR A 96 21.81 16.23 3.73
N VAL A 97 21.85 16.62 2.45
CA VAL A 97 20.74 16.44 1.52
C VAL A 97 20.52 14.93 1.26
N ASP A 98 19.34 14.42 1.59
CA ASP A 98 18.99 12.99 1.52
C ASP A 98 17.81 12.72 0.61
N GLY A 99 17.85 13.23 -0.60
CA GLY A 99 16.83 13.02 -1.61
C GLY A 99 17.08 13.86 -2.85
N GLU A 100 16.14 13.78 -3.76
CA GLU A 100 16.10 14.66 -4.92
C GLU A 100 15.70 16.07 -4.48
N ILE A 101 16.25 17.04 -5.17
CA ILE A 101 15.91 18.45 -4.99
C ILE A 101 14.91 18.81 -6.08
N VAL A 102 13.72 19.24 -5.67
CA VAL A 102 12.65 19.59 -6.58
C VAL A 102 12.38 21.08 -6.50
N VAL A 103 12.34 21.72 -7.66
CA VAL A 103 12.00 23.14 -7.76
C VAL A 103 10.52 23.25 -8.16
N GLU A 104 9.71 23.81 -7.28
CA GLU A 104 8.27 24.03 -7.49
C GLU A 104 7.96 25.54 -7.48
N ASN A 105 7.33 26.02 -8.55
CA ASN A 105 6.82 27.39 -8.72
C ASN A 105 7.67 28.56 -8.21
N ASN A 106 8.08 28.63 -6.99
CA ASN A 106 8.93 29.65 -6.38
C ASN A 106 9.58 29.12 -5.09
N SER A 107 9.73 27.82 -4.97
CA SER A 107 10.34 27.19 -3.81
C SER A 107 11.13 25.95 -4.21
N THR A 108 12.12 25.63 -3.41
CA THR A 108 12.90 24.39 -3.58
C THR A 108 12.60 23.46 -2.42
N VAL A 109 12.27 22.22 -2.72
CA VAL A 109 11.86 21.22 -1.74
C VAL A 109 12.80 20.02 -1.78
N PHE A 110 13.24 19.55 -0.61
CA PHE A 110 14.06 18.35 -0.47
C PHE A 110 14.01 17.80 0.96
N TYR A 111 14.55 16.62 1.15
CA TYR A 111 14.74 16.02 2.48
C TYR A 111 16.18 16.12 2.91
N VAL A 112 16.40 16.25 4.23
CA VAL A 112 17.72 16.24 4.84
C VAL A 112 17.80 15.24 5.99
N LYS A 113 18.99 14.77 6.24
CA LYS A 113 19.36 13.94 7.39
C LYS A 113 20.62 14.48 8.07
N ASP A 114 21.08 13.81 9.13
CA ASP A 114 22.27 14.20 9.89
C ASP A 114 22.19 15.69 10.31
N ILE A 115 21.04 16.04 10.90
CA ILE A 115 20.68 17.42 11.23
C ILE A 115 21.46 17.86 12.47
N VAL A 116 22.20 18.95 12.38
CA VAL A 116 22.96 19.51 13.48
C VAL A 116 22.52 20.96 13.73
N ILE A 117 22.12 21.25 14.96
CA ILE A 117 21.74 22.59 15.43
C ILE A 117 22.57 22.93 16.68
N ASP A 118 23.31 24.01 16.65
CA ASP A 118 24.16 24.45 17.74
C ASP A 118 25.09 23.34 18.29
N GLY A 119 25.61 22.48 17.38
CA GLY A 119 26.49 21.37 17.72
C GLY A 119 25.80 20.14 18.31
N ARG A 120 24.47 20.11 18.34
CA ARG A 120 23.65 18.93 18.73
C ARG A 120 23.11 18.24 17.51
N GLU A 121 23.33 16.94 17.41
CA GLU A 121 22.72 16.10 16.38
C GLU A 121 21.27 15.77 16.74
N LEU A 122 20.38 15.94 15.78
CA LEU A 122 18.99 15.51 15.85
C LEU A 122 18.81 14.19 15.10
N ASP A 123 18.09 13.28 15.73
CA ASP A 123 17.75 11.99 15.11
C ASP A 123 16.62 12.16 14.08
N GLY A 124 16.78 11.51 12.93
CA GLY A 124 15.77 11.46 11.87
C GLY A 124 16.04 12.39 10.71
N ARG A 125 14.98 12.65 9.96
CA ARG A 125 14.98 13.47 8.74
C ARG A 125 14.12 14.72 8.93
N ALA A 126 14.40 15.74 8.14
CA ALA A 126 13.50 16.88 7.99
C ALA A 126 13.07 17.04 6.53
N TYR A 127 11.83 17.48 6.37
CA TYR A 127 11.33 18.05 5.12
C TYR A 127 11.74 19.52 5.08
N VAL A 128 12.41 19.95 4.02
CA VAL A 128 12.89 21.33 3.85
C VAL A 128 12.17 21.97 2.69
N LYS A 129 11.65 23.17 2.90
CA LYS A 129 11.12 24.03 1.86
C LYS A 129 11.82 25.39 1.93
N VAL A 130 12.62 25.67 0.90
CA VAL A 130 13.32 26.95 0.74
C VAL A 130 12.51 27.86 -0.15
N TYR A 131 12.14 29.04 0.33
CA TYR A 131 11.39 30.02 -0.44
C TYR A 131 12.37 30.83 -1.31
N GLY A 132 11.99 31.05 -2.57
CA GLY A 132 12.76 31.84 -3.53
C GLY A 132 12.99 31.12 -4.86
N SER A 133 13.27 31.89 -5.91
CA SER A 133 13.42 31.42 -7.28
C SER A 133 14.86 31.05 -7.65
N ALA A 134 15.79 31.01 -6.71
CA ALA A 134 17.19 30.69 -7.01
C ALA A 134 17.34 29.17 -7.30
N THR A 135 17.98 28.84 -8.42
CA THR A 135 18.38 27.46 -8.70
C THR A 135 19.36 26.99 -7.64
N PRO A 136 19.09 25.86 -6.96
CA PRO A 136 19.97 25.38 -5.89
C PRO A 136 21.37 25.06 -6.43
N SER A 137 22.39 25.54 -5.75
CA SER A 137 23.81 25.25 -6.04
C SER A 137 24.30 23.94 -5.43
N TYR A 138 23.46 23.27 -4.65
CA TYR A 138 23.75 22.02 -3.94
C TYR A 138 23.02 20.84 -4.60
N ARG A 139 23.53 19.63 -4.33
CA ARG A 139 23.02 18.37 -4.89
C ARG A 139 22.76 17.35 -3.80
N ALA A 140 22.09 16.25 -4.13
CA ALA A 140 21.89 15.13 -3.23
C ALA A 140 23.24 14.62 -2.68
N GLY A 141 23.33 14.45 -1.38
CA GLY A 141 24.54 14.07 -0.66
C GLY A 141 25.37 15.24 -0.14
N ASP A 142 25.20 16.45 -0.66
CA ASP A 142 25.94 17.62 -0.18
C ASP A 142 25.53 18.01 1.24
N ILE A 143 26.48 18.57 1.97
CA ILE A 143 26.22 19.19 3.28
C ILE A 143 25.81 20.64 3.01
N VAL A 144 24.66 21.02 3.54
CA VAL A 144 24.09 22.35 3.38
C VAL A 144 23.90 23.03 4.73
N ASN A 145 24.02 24.36 4.71
CA ASN A 145 23.63 25.22 5.81
C ASN A 145 22.31 25.89 5.46
N ILE A 146 21.29 25.67 6.27
CA ILE A 146 19.92 26.10 6.04
C ILE A 146 19.58 27.13 7.09
N TYR A 147 19.05 28.28 6.67
CA TYR A 147 18.61 29.34 7.57
C TYR A 147 17.10 29.45 7.50
N GLY A 148 16.44 29.24 8.63
CA GLY A 148 14.99 29.26 8.68
C GLY A 148 14.44 28.70 9.98
N ASP A 149 13.14 28.48 9.98
CA ASP A 149 12.39 27.96 11.11
C ASP A 149 12.34 26.44 11.04
N ILE A 150 12.71 25.79 12.14
CA ILE A 150 12.54 24.35 12.31
C ILE A 150 11.37 24.10 13.26
N GLU A 151 10.43 23.30 12.81
CA GLU A 151 9.24 22.89 13.56
C GLU A 151 9.24 21.39 13.78
N PHE A 152 8.96 20.95 14.99
CA PHE A 152 8.68 19.56 15.28
C PHE A 152 7.26 19.21 14.80
N ARG A 153 7.11 18.15 14.03
CA ARG A 153 5.79 17.69 13.57
C ARG A 153 5.02 17.11 14.73
N GLU A 154 4.00 17.81 15.18
CA GLU A 154 3.19 17.34 16.31
C GLU A 154 2.42 16.07 15.99
N HIS A 155 2.18 15.26 17.02
CA HIS A 155 1.35 14.06 16.91
C HIS A 155 -0.13 14.44 16.80
N GLU A 156 -0.77 14.01 15.73
CA GLU A 156 -2.21 14.07 15.56
C GLU A 156 -2.77 12.65 15.44
N ALA A 157 -3.76 12.33 16.27
CA ALA A 157 -4.37 11.01 16.26
C ALA A 157 -5.07 10.73 14.91
N PHE A 158 -4.75 9.59 14.32
CA PHE A 158 -5.25 9.16 13.01
C PHE A 158 -4.86 10.04 11.82
N ASP A 159 -3.91 10.96 11.99
CA ASP A 159 -3.38 11.69 10.85
C ASP A 159 -2.47 10.79 9.99
N THR A 160 -2.88 10.63 8.72
CA THR A 160 -2.13 9.84 7.75
C THR A 160 -0.80 10.49 7.39
N TYR A 161 -0.74 11.83 7.30
CA TYR A 161 0.50 12.54 6.98
C TYR A 161 1.52 12.35 8.09
N TYR A 162 1.08 12.44 9.35
CA TYR A 162 1.91 12.11 10.51
C TYR A 162 2.42 10.66 10.44
N ALA A 163 1.53 9.69 10.27
CA ALA A 163 1.89 8.27 10.22
C ALA A 163 2.89 7.94 9.09
N VAL A 164 2.70 8.51 7.91
CA VAL A 164 3.60 8.34 6.76
C VAL A 164 4.96 8.99 7.04
N ALA A 165 4.97 10.20 7.61
CA ALA A 165 6.20 10.91 7.95
C ALA A 165 7.03 10.15 8.99
N VAL A 166 6.41 9.69 10.07
CA VAL A 166 7.07 8.89 11.11
C VAL A 166 7.59 7.57 10.53
N ASN A 167 6.84 6.91 9.68
CA ASN A 167 7.28 5.70 9.00
C ASN A 167 8.51 5.92 8.09
N LYS A 168 8.71 7.15 7.60
CA LYS A 168 9.90 7.59 6.84
C LYS A 168 10.99 8.21 7.72
N SER A 169 10.80 8.21 9.05
CA SER A 169 11.68 8.89 10.02
C SER A 169 11.81 10.40 9.78
N SER A 170 10.79 11.05 9.18
CA SER A 170 10.75 12.49 8.94
C SER A 170 9.98 13.18 10.07
N TYR A 171 10.73 13.72 11.03
CA TYR A 171 10.16 14.23 12.28
C TYR A 171 10.03 15.75 12.31
N TYR A 172 10.73 16.44 11.39
CA TYR A 172 10.83 17.90 11.38
C TYR A 172 10.40 18.48 10.05
N ASN A 173 9.89 19.69 10.08
CA ASN A 173 9.71 20.56 8.92
C ASN A 173 10.66 21.75 9.07
N ILE A 174 11.34 22.15 8.01
CA ILE A 174 12.19 23.32 7.96
C ILE A 174 11.65 24.26 6.88
N TRP A 175 11.24 25.45 7.31
CA TRP A 175 10.79 26.52 6.45
C TRP A 175 11.95 27.51 6.33
N ALA A 176 12.65 27.47 5.20
CA ALA A 176 13.91 28.17 5.03
C ALA A 176 13.78 29.38 4.13
N ASP A 177 14.44 30.46 4.52
CA ASP A 177 14.61 31.65 3.71
C ASP A 177 15.67 31.42 2.62
N TYR A 178 16.74 30.72 2.97
CA TYR A 178 17.78 30.30 2.02
C TYR A 178 18.56 29.09 2.53
N ALA A 179 19.21 28.43 1.58
CA ALA A 179 20.12 27.33 1.86
C ALA A 179 21.37 27.47 1.00
N GLU A 180 22.53 27.28 1.60
CA GLU A 180 23.82 27.36 0.93
C GLU A 180 24.61 26.05 1.08
N LYS A 181 25.41 25.76 0.07
CA LYS A 181 26.29 24.59 0.10
C LYS A 181 27.48 24.86 1.00
N LEU A 182 27.68 23.99 1.98
CA LEU A 182 28.80 24.05 2.90
C LEU A 182 29.98 23.18 2.44
N ALA A 183 29.68 21.95 2.01
CA ALA A 183 30.68 21.01 1.55
C ALA A 183 30.11 20.01 0.54
N ASP A 184 30.99 19.48 -0.32
CA ASP A 184 30.66 18.37 -1.21
C ASP A 184 30.49 17.07 -0.41
N GLY A 185 29.42 16.35 -0.70
CA GLY A 185 29.17 15.03 -0.15
C GLY A 185 28.83 14.02 -1.23
N LYS A 186 28.62 12.79 -0.81
CA LYS A 186 28.20 11.72 -1.73
C LYS A 186 26.85 11.15 -1.28
N PRO A 187 25.90 10.98 -2.19
CA PRO A 187 24.64 10.32 -1.87
C PRO A 187 24.89 8.87 -1.43
N SER A 188 24.06 8.36 -0.53
CA SER A 188 24.10 6.95 -0.13
C SER A 188 23.90 6.05 -1.36
N PHE A 189 24.41 4.81 -1.31
CA PHE A 189 24.34 3.87 -2.44
C PHE A 189 22.92 3.71 -3.00
N PRO A 190 21.85 3.51 -2.19
CA PRO A 190 20.50 3.42 -2.74
C PRO A 190 20.07 4.71 -3.45
N LEU A 191 20.38 5.87 -2.89
CA LEU A 191 20.03 7.17 -3.45
C LEU A 191 20.82 7.45 -4.74
N SER A 192 22.11 7.15 -4.78
CA SER A 192 22.90 7.33 -6.02
C SER A 192 22.37 6.48 -7.17
N LEU A 193 21.97 5.24 -6.90
CA LEU A 193 21.37 4.37 -7.91
C LEU A 193 20.00 4.87 -8.37
N GLN A 194 19.16 5.38 -7.44
CA GLN A 194 17.90 6.02 -7.80
C GLN A 194 18.11 7.21 -8.72
N LEU A 195 19.05 8.09 -8.39
CA LEU A 195 19.36 9.28 -9.17
C LEU A 195 19.87 8.91 -10.58
N ASN A 196 20.77 7.94 -10.70
CA ASN A 196 21.25 7.48 -12.01
C ASN A 196 20.12 6.86 -12.86
N ILE A 197 19.18 6.14 -12.25
CA ILE A 197 18.02 5.60 -12.96
C ILE A 197 17.10 6.73 -13.42
N LYS A 198 16.88 7.76 -12.61
CA LYS A 198 16.08 8.93 -12.97
C LYS A 198 16.73 9.70 -14.11
N GLU A 199 18.01 10.01 -14.00
CA GLU A 199 18.77 10.69 -15.05
C GLU A 199 18.66 9.96 -16.38
N MET A 200 18.85 8.63 -16.38
CA MET A 200 18.64 7.80 -17.55
C MET A 200 17.24 7.97 -18.17
N PHE A 201 16.18 8.07 -17.36
CA PHE A 201 14.83 8.28 -17.85
C PHE A 201 14.64 9.68 -18.43
N TYR A 202 15.06 10.72 -17.72
CA TYR A 202 14.90 12.11 -18.17
C TYR A 202 15.69 12.45 -19.42
N GLU A 203 16.87 11.84 -19.62
CA GLU A 203 17.67 12.06 -20.80
C GLU A 203 17.14 11.35 -22.06
N ASN A 204 16.38 10.26 -21.91
CA ASN A 204 16.04 9.37 -23.03
C ASN A 204 14.54 9.23 -23.30
N LEU A 205 13.67 9.76 -22.44
CA LEU A 205 12.22 9.68 -22.55
C LEU A 205 11.60 11.09 -22.60
N ASP A 206 10.38 11.19 -23.15
CA ASP A 206 9.57 12.38 -22.96
C ASP A 206 9.17 12.54 -21.48
N GLY A 207 8.90 13.78 -21.03
CA GLY A 207 8.66 14.09 -19.63
C GLY A 207 7.64 13.20 -18.95
N ASP A 208 6.46 13.02 -19.52
CA ASP A 208 5.40 12.17 -18.98
C ASP A 208 5.83 10.70 -18.85
N SER A 209 6.51 10.16 -19.89
CA SER A 209 6.98 8.77 -19.85
C SER A 209 8.09 8.58 -18.83
N ALA A 210 9.00 9.54 -18.66
CA ALA A 210 10.04 9.51 -17.64
C ALA A 210 9.42 9.48 -16.25
N MET A 211 8.45 10.35 -15.97
CA MET A 211 7.73 10.42 -14.68
C MET A 211 6.95 9.14 -14.38
N ILE A 212 6.25 8.58 -15.38
CA ILE A 212 5.54 7.30 -15.21
C ILE A 212 6.54 6.16 -14.90
N CYS A 213 7.67 6.08 -15.64
CA CYS A 213 8.71 5.07 -15.38
C CYS A 213 9.31 5.21 -13.97
N GLN A 214 9.59 6.43 -13.54
CA GLN A 214 10.07 6.75 -12.21
C GLN A 214 9.07 6.29 -11.14
N ALA A 215 7.78 6.61 -11.30
CA ALA A 215 6.74 6.21 -10.37
C ALA A 215 6.57 4.68 -10.30
N LEU A 216 6.62 3.98 -11.43
CA LEU A 216 6.45 2.53 -11.50
C LEU A 216 7.64 1.76 -10.93
N ILE A 217 8.87 2.21 -11.18
CA ILE A 217 10.09 1.49 -10.78
C ILE A 217 10.57 1.91 -9.39
N LEU A 218 10.61 3.21 -9.12
CA LEU A 218 11.15 3.75 -7.87
C LEU A 218 10.08 4.10 -6.84
N GLY A 219 8.80 4.20 -7.27
CA GLY A 219 7.69 4.61 -6.41
C GLY A 219 7.65 6.11 -6.13
N ASP A 220 8.44 6.88 -6.84
CA ASP A 220 8.51 8.32 -6.69
C ASP A 220 7.53 9.00 -7.66
N LYS A 221 6.60 9.74 -7.08
CA LYS A 221 5.54 10.46 -7.81
C LYS A 221 5.84 11.93 -8.00
N PHE A 222 7.00 12.37 -7.57
CA PHE A 222 7.37 13.77 -7.63
C PHE A 222 7.44 14.23 -9.10
N GLY A 223 6.88 15.41 -9.36
CA GLY A 223 6.92 16.04 -10.68
C GLY A 223 5.92 15.50 -11.71
N ILE A 224 5.03 14.56 -11.35
CA ILE A 224 3.95 14.13 -12.25
C ILE A 224 3.02 15.32 -12.48
N ASP A 225 2.77 15.64 -13.75
CA ASP A 225 1.83 16.69 -14.15
C ASP A 225 0.44 16.43 -13.58
N ASP A 226 -0.21 17.48 -13.06
CA ASP A 226 -1.52 17.39 -12.39
C ASP A 226 -2.59 16.76 -13.31
N ASN A 227 -2.61 17.15 -14.60
CA ASN A 227 -3.56 16.59 -15.57
C ASN A 227 -3.35 15.08 -15.79
N LEU A 228 -2.09 14.66 -15.89
CA LEU A 228 -1.74 13.25 -16.02
C LEU A 228 -2.13 12.48 -14.75
N TYR A 229 -1.83 13.04 -13.58
CA TYR A 229 -2.18 12.44 -12.30
C TYR A 229 -3.70 12.31 -12.11
N ASP A 230 -4.46 13.35 -12.45
CA ASP A 230 -5.92 13.35 -12.39
C ASP A 230 -6.54 12.34 -13.36
N GLY A 231 -6.01 12.20 -14.57
CA GLY A 231 -6.43 11.16 -15.51
C GLY A 231 -6.20 9.75 -14.97
N ILE A 232 -5.06 9.52 -14.31
CA ILE A 232 -4.74 8.24 -13.68
C ILE A 232 -5.63 7.99 -12.45
N LYS A 233 -5.89 9.02 -11.63
CA LYS A 233 -6.80 8.97 -10.48
C LYS A 233 -8.22 8.64 -10.93
N SER A 234 -8.73 9.33 -11.94
CA SER A 234 -10.07 9.13 -12.52
C SER A 234 -10.25 7.74 -13.14
N SER A 235 -9.19 7.15 -13.67
CA SER A 235 -9.22 5.77 -14.15
C SER A 235 -9.19 4.72 -13.03
N GLY A 236 -8.99 5.11 -11.77
CA GLY A 236 -8.83 4.19 -10.63
C GLY A 236 -7.46 3.49 -10.59
N LEU A 237 -6.49 3.95 -11.38
CA LEU A 237 -5.16 3.37 -11.48
C LEU A 237 -4.11 4.08 -10.61
N ALA A 238 -4.49 5.05 -9.77
CA ALA A 238 -3.56 5.78 -8.90
C ALA A 238 -2.72 4.86 -7.99
N HIS A 239 -3.28 3.71 -7.61
CA HIS A 239 -2.59 2.68 -6.83
C HIS A 239 -1.48 1.95 -7.60
N VAL A 240 -1.48 2.02 -8.94
CA VAL A 240 -0.45 1.42 -9.80
C VAL A 240 0.79 2.30 -9.89
N LEU A 241 0.64 3.64 -9.85
CA LEU A 241 1.77 4.57 -9.82
C LEU A 241 2.57 4.51 -8.50
N ALA A 242 1.93 4.10 -7.41
CA ALA A 242 2.67 3.79 -6.20
C ALA A 242 3.25 2.38 -6.33
N VAL A 243 4.49 2.16 -5.88
CA VAL A 243 4.97 0.78 -5.78
C VAL A 243 4.03 -0.01 -4.88
N SER A 244 3.24 -0.85 -5.53
CA SER A 244 2.18 -1.63 -4.91
C SER A 244 2.67 -3.03 -4.54
N GLY A 245 1.90 -3.69 -3.68
CA GLY A 245 2.13 -5.10 -3.38
C GLY A 245 2.14 -5.98 -4.62
N LEU A 246 1.44 -5.57 -5.68
CA LEU A 246 1.39 -6.28 -6.94
C LEU A 246 2.76 -6.27 -7.66
N HIS A 247 3.48 -5.15 -7.65
CA HIS A 247 4.83 -5.03 -8.23
C HIS A 247 5.82 -5.97 -7.55
N VAL A 248 5.88 -5.96 -6.22
CA VAL A 248 6.78 -6.83 -5.43
C VAL A 248 6.43 -8.31 -5.64
N THR A 249 5.15 -8.67 -5.62
CA THR A 249 4.73 -10.06 -5.83
C THR A 249 4.95 -10.53 -7.26
N ALA A 250 4.79 -9.66 -8.27
CA ALA A 250 5.09 -9.97 -9.66
C ALA A 250 6.58 -10.22 -9.87
N LEU A 251 7.43 -9.32 -9.35
CA LEU A 251 8.88 -9.48 -9.40
C LEU A 251 9.31 -10.79 -8.74
N ALA A 252 8.85 -11.05 -7.51
CA ALA A 252 9.16 -12.28 -6.79
C ALA A 252 8.68 -13.53 -7.53
N SER A 253 7.47 -13.49 -8.13
CA SER A 253 6.91 -14.59 -8.90
C SER A 253 7.68 -14.86 -10.18
N ALA A 254 8.08 -13.80 -10.90
CA ALA A 254 8.92 -13.91 -12.10
C ALA A 254 10.29 -14.52 -11.78
N LEU A 255 10.94 -14.05 -10.70
CA LEU A 255 12.21 -14.58 -10.23
C LEU A 255 12.09 -16.06 -9.80
N LEU A 256 11.05 -16.42 -9.05
CA LEU A 256 10.80 -17.83 -8.67
C LEU A 256 10.54 -18.70 -9.89
N ALA A 257 9.78 -18.22 -10.89
CA ALA A 257 9.53 -18.95 -12.13
C ALA A 257 10.83 -19.19 -12.92
N LEU A 258 11.72 -18.20 -12.94
CA LEU A 258 13.04 -18.30 -13.58
C LEU A 258 13.92 -19.32 -12.84
N LEU A 259 14.01 -19.22 -11.51
CA LEU A 259 14.83 -20.10 -10.68
C LEU A 259 14.33 -21.55 -10.63
N LYS A 260 13.04 -21.79 -10.85
CA LYS A 260 12.50 -23.18 -11.00
C LYS A 260 13.16 -23.95 -12.14
N LYS A 261 13.71 -23.27 -13.16
CA LYS A 261 14.43 -23.91 -14.27
C LYS A 261 15.84 -24.34 -13.90
N THR A 262 16.40 -23.84 -12.80
CA THR A 262 17.82 -24.05 -12.40
C THR A 262 18.07 -25.26 -11.53
N ARG A 263 17.06 -26.08 -11.19
CA ARG A 263 17.16 -27.24 -10.30
C ARG A 263 17.70 -26.96 -8.88
N LEU A 264 17.70 -25.69 -8.45
CA LEU A 264 18.10 -25.30 -7.09
C LEU A 264 17.09 -25.81 -6.05
N LYS A 265 17.57 -26.07 -4.84
CA LYS A 265 16.68 -26.42 -3.72
C LYS A 265 15.69 -25.26 -3.48
N PRO A 266 14.41 -25.56 -3.19
CA PRO A 266 13.38 -24.52 -3.00
C PRO A 266 13.76 -23.42 -2.00
N ILE A 267 14.43 -23.79 -0.91
CA ILE A 267 14.87 -22.85 0.12
C ILE A 267 15.95 -21.88 -0.44
N ILE A 268 16.90 -22.38 -1.26
CA ILE A 268 17.92 -21.53 -1.88
C ILE A 268 17.27 -20.56 -2.87
N SER A 269 16.34 -21.05 -3.68
CA SER A 269 15.58 -20.20 -4.61
C SER A 269 14.81 -19.11 -3.86
N LEU A 270 14.17 -19.44 -2.74
CA LEU A 270 13.47 -18.47 -1.90
C LEU A 270 14.43 -17.45 -1.28
N SER A 271 15.60 -17.88 -0.81
CA SER A 271 16.62 -16.98 -0.24
C SER A 271 17.13 -15.97 -1.29
N ILE A 272 17.40 -16.44 -2.51
CA ILE A 272 17.81 -15.54 -3.62
C ILE A 272 16.69 -14.52 -3.91
N VAL A 273 15.45 -14.98 -4.04
CA VAL A 273 14.31 -14.10 -4.28
C VAL A 273 14.11 -13.11 -3.13
N ALA A 274 14.28 -13.54 -1.88
CA ALA A 274 14.22 -12.67 -0.71
C ALA A 274 15.25 -11.54 -0.78
N VAL A 275 16.50 -11.84 -1.11
CA VAL A 275 17.57 -10.85 -1.23
C VAL A 275 17.28 -9.86 -2.36
N LEU A 276 16.90 -10.36 -3.55
CA LEU A 276 16.63 -9.50 -4.70
C LEU A 276 15.39 -8.62 -4.50
N THR A 277 14.33 -9.16 -3.92
CA THR A 277 13.13 -8.38 -3.63
C THR A 277 13.34 -7.41 -2.47
N PHE A 278 14.17 -7.75 -1.48
CA PHE A 278 14.59 -6.81 -0.43
C PHE A 278 15.37 -5.63 -1.02
N PHE A 279 16.31 -5.90 -1.93
CA PHE A 279 17.03 -4.86 -2.64
C PHE A 279 16.09 -3.94 -3.44
N TYR A 280 15.09 -4.51 -4.10
CA TYR A 280 14.05 -3.72 -4.78
C TYR A 280 13.24 -2.86 -3.80
N VAL A 281 12.84 -3.40 -2.64
CA VAL A 281 12.14 -2.65 -1.59
C VAL A 281 13.00 -1.51 -1.04
N MET A 282 14.31 -1.73 -0.90
CA MET A 282 15.27 -0.69 -0.53
C MET A 282 15.35 0.42 -1.59
N LEU A 283 15.39 0.07 -2.87
CA LEU A 283 15.35 1.02 -3.99
C LEU A 283 14.07 1.87 -4.00
N THR A 284 12.94 1.32 -3.58
CA THR A 284 11.67 2.06 -3.49
C THR A 284 11.53 2.90 -2.21
N GLY A 285 12.61 3.07 -1.45
CA GLY A 285 12.63 3.86 -0.20
C GLY A 285 11.83 3.24 0.93
N PHE A 286 11.74 1.91 1.00
CA PHE A 286 11.00 1.17 2.03
C PHE A 286 9.54 1.62 2.19
N THR A 287 8.85 1.87 1.07
CA THR A 287 7.43 2.23 1.12
C THR A 287 6.63 1.19 1.90
N ALA A 288 5.64 1.63 2.68
CA ALA A 288 4.85 0.74 3.53
C ALA A 288 4.17 -0.38 2.72
N SER A 289 3.73 -0.09 1.49
CA SER A 289 3.14 -1.08 0.58
C SER A 289 4.15 -2.14 0.13
N ALA A 290 5.38 -1.73 -0.22
CA ALA A 290 6.42 -2.64 -0.67
C ALA A 290 6.89 -3.57 0.47
N ILE A 291 7.08 -3.04 1.68
CA ILE A 291 7.45 -3.84 2.87
C ILE A 291 6.39 -4.90 3.16
N ARG A 292 5.10 -4.53 3.15
CA ARG A 292 4.01 -5.48 3.38
C ARG A 292 4.02 -6.62 2.37
N ALA A 293 4.12 -6.28 1.09
CA ALA A 293 4.15 -7.26 0.02
C ALA A 293 5.36 -8.18 0.13
N PHE A 294 6.51 -7.64 0.48
CA PHE A 294 7.72 -8.41 0.73
C PHE A 294 7.51 -9.44 1.86
N ILE A 295 7.06 -8.98 3.04
CA ILE A 295 6.80 -9.87 4.18
C ILE A 295 5.76 -10.92 3.83
N MET A 296 4.64 -10.52 3.22
CA MET A 296 3.58 -11.45 2.81
C MET A 296 4.10 -12.49 1.81
N THR A 297 4.87 -12.07 0.81
CA THR A 297 5.44 -12.97 -0.19
C THR A 297 6.40 -13.99 0.43
N LEU A 298 7.23 -13.56 1.38
CA LEU A 298 8.13 -14.47 2.11
C LEU A 298 7.33 -15.46 2.97
N VAL A 299 6.38 -14.99 3.77
CA VAL A 299 5.55 -15.86 4.63
C VAL A 299 4.81 -16.91 3.80
N LEU A 300 4.25 -16.52 2.66
CA LEU A 300 3.51 -17.41 1.76
C LEU A 300 4.41 -18.50 1.17
N ASN A 301 5.55 -18.10 0.60
CA ASN A 301 6.45 -19.04 -0.06
C ASN A 301 7.17 -19.96 0.93
N PHE A 302 7.58 -19.42 2.09
CA PHE A 302 8.18 -20.19 3.16
C PHE A 302 7.21 -21.25 3.71
N GLY A 303 5.95 -20.87 3.98
CA GLY A 303 4.91 -21.81 4.41
C GLY A 303 4.69 -22.94 3.42
N GLY A 304 4.71 -22.63 2.11
CA GLY A 304 4.62 -23.63 1.04
C GLY A 304 5.81 -24.62 1.03
N ILE A 305 7.04 -24.14 1.26
CA ILE A 305 8.24 -24.99 1.33
C ILE A 305 8.20 -25.91 2.56
N MET A 306 7.70 -25.42 3.70
CA MET A 306 7.56 -26.18 4.93
C MET A 306 6.39 -27.19 4.91
N GLY A 307 5.62 -27.25 3.82
CA GLY A 307 4.48 -28.17 3.70
C GLY A 307 3.28 -27.81 4.56
N TYR A 308 3.22 -26.60 5.13
CA TYR A 308 2.06 -26.15 5.87
C TYR A 308 0.87 -25.95 4.94
N LYS A 309 -0.32 -26.39 5.38
CA LYS A 309 -1.56 -26.07 4.67
C LYS A 309 -1.74 -24.55 4.63
N TYR A 310 -1.78 -24.04 3.42
CA TYR A 310 -1.90 -22.63 3.15
C TYR A 310 -3.23 -22.04 3.65
N ASP A 311 -3.17 -21.19 4.67
CA ASP A 311 -4.30 -20.36 5.11
C ASP A 311 -3.99 -18.89 4.84
N LYS A 312 -4.65 -18.37 3.80
CA LYS A 312 -4.46 -16.99 3.31
C LYS A 312 -4.70 -15.93 4.38
N LEU A 313 -5.73 -16.12 5.23
CA LEU A 313 -6.06 -15.17 6.29
C LEU A 313 -5.02 -15.17 7.41
N ASN A 314 -4.51 -16.34 7.80
CA ASN A 314 -3.43 -16.41 8.79
C ASN A 314 -2.15 -15.73 8.27
N SER A 315 -1.86 -15.85 6.97
CA SER A 315 -0.67 -15.23 6.37
C SER A 315 -0.75 -13.70 6.36
N ILE A 316 -1.90 -13.12 5.97
CA ILE A 316 -2.07 -11.66 6.03
C ILE A 316 -2.06 -11.16 7.46
N SER A 317 -2.70 -11.89 8.38
CA SER A 317 -2.73 -11.54 9.80
C SER A 317 -1.33 -11.54 10.40
N LEU A 318 -0.52 -12.54 10.10
CA LEU A 318 0.87 -12.61 10.55
C LEU A 318 1.70 -11.44 10.00
N ALA A 319 1.57 -11.15 8.70
CA ALA A 319 2.25 -10.01 8.10
C ALA A 319 1.81 -8.68 8.74
N SER A 320 0.52 -8.51 8.99
CA SER A 320 0.00 -7.32 9.69
C SER A 320 0.54 -7.18 11.11
N ILE A 321 0.62 -8.29 11.88
CA ILE A 321 1.21 -8.30 13.22
C ILE A 321 2.67 -7.84 13.17
N ILE A 322 3.46 -8.42 12.26
CA ILE A 322 4.88 -8.07 12.13
C ILE A 322 5.05 -6.58 11.82
N ILE A 323 4.27 -6.05 10.87
CA ILE A 323 4.37 -4.65 10.47
C ILE A 323 3.95 -3.73 11.60
N LEU A 324 2.82 -4.00 12.25
CA LEU A 324 2.30 -3.19 13.35
C LEU A 324 3.21 -3.21 14.58
N LEU A 325 3.93 -4.29 14.85
CA LEU A 325 4.91 -4.33 15.93
C LEU A 325 6.21 -3.58 15.60
N ILE A 326 6.64 -3.56 14.33
CA ILE A 326 7.83 -2.82 13.89
C ILE A 326 7.53 -1.33 13.72
N ARG A 327 6.35 -1.01 13.18
CA ARG A 327 5.89 0.35 12.88
C ARG A 327 4.46 0.56 13.38
N PRO A 328 4.25 0.79 14.68
CA PRO A 328 2.91 0.90 15.27
C PRO A 328 2.04 1.99 14.63
N GLN A 329 2.63 3.13 14.23
CA GLN A 329 1.94 4.24 13.57
C GLN A 329 1.35 3.84 12.20
N SER A 330 1.76 2.69 11.62
CA SER A 330 1.14 2.18 10.40
C SER A 330 -0.36 1.90 10.54
N ILE A 331 -0.90 1.83 11.77
CA ILE A 331 -2.34 1.70 12.00
C ILE A 331 -3.14 2.89 11.46
N ALA A 332 -2.55 4.09 11.41
CA ALA A 332 -3.14 5.30 10.84
C ALA A 332 -2.73 5.54 9.36
N ASP A 333 -1.81 4.73 8.80
CA ASP A 333 -1.39 4.82 7.40
C ASP A 333 -2.47 4.26 6.47
N VAL A 334 -3.12 5.15 5.70
CA VAL A 334 -4.15 4.78 4.70
C VAL A 334 -3.63 3.74 3.72
N GLY A 335 -2.39 3.84 3.28
CA GLY A 335 -1.78 2.85 2.39
C GLY A 335 -1.73 1.46 3.04
N PHE A 336 -1.44 1.37 4.35
CA PHE A 336 -1.51 0.10 5.09
C PHE A 336 -2.94 -0.43 5.16
N LEU A 337 -3.89 0.39 5.53
CA LEU A 337 -5.30 0.00 5.64
C LEU A 337 -5.84 -0.49 4.29
N LEU A 338 -5.67 0.29 3.21
CA LEU A 338 -6.12 -0.08 1.87
C LEU A 338 -5.54 -1.42 1.41
N SER A 339 -4.26 -1.69 1.68
CA SER A 339 -3.66 -2.95 1.28
C SER A 339 -4.19 -4.15 2.07
N VAL A 340 -4.34 -4.03 3.39
CA VAL A 340 -4.87 -5.12 4.24
C VAL A 340 -6.32 -5.41 3.87
N PHE A 341 -7.16 -4.37 3.77
CA PHE A 341 -8.58 -4.53 3.45
C PHE A 341 -8.80 -5.01 2.02
N SER A 342 -8.00 -4.56 1.04
CA SER A 342 -8.03 -5.07 -0.33
C SER A 342 -7.82 -6.59 -0.37
N VAL A 343 -6.76 -7.09 0.27
CA VAL A 343 -6.46 -8.52 0.31
C VAL A 343 -7.51 -9.30 1.10
N MET A 344 -8.02 -8.74 2.20
CA MET A 344 -9.15 -9.33 2.95
C MET A 344 -10.39 -9.46 2.07
N GLY A 345 -10.73 -8.44 1.28
CA GLY A 345 -11.84 -8.46 0.33
C GLY A 345 -11.70 -9.56 -0.69
N ILE A 346 -10.52 -9.68 -1.33
CA ILE A 346 -10.23 -10.74 -2.30
C ILE A 346 -10.39 -12.13 -1.65
N PHE A 347 -9.82 -12.34 -0.47
CA PHE A 347 -9.91 -13.66 0.18
C PHE A 347 -11.33 -14.01 0.62
N THR A 348 -12.14 -13.01 0.90
CA THR A 348 -13.51 -13.18 1.37
C THR A 348 -14.48 -13.45 0.23
N TYR A 349 -14.42 -12.67 -0.85
CA TYR A 349 -15.49 -12.63 -1.86
C TYR A 349 -15.09 -13.14 -3.24
N TYR A 350 -13.80 -13.17 -3.60
CA TYR A 350 -13.36 -13.62 -4.92
C TYR A 350 -13.95 -15.01 -5.31
N GLY A 351 -13.92 -15.98 -4.38
CA GLY A 351 -14.47 -17.31 -4.65
C GLY A 351 -15.96 -17.26 -5.01
N THR A 352 -16.74 -16.42 -4.33
CA THR A 352 -18.18 -16.26 -4.56
C THR A 352 -18.47 -15.61 -5.91
N PHE A 353 -17.81 -14.50 -6.23
CA PHE A 353 -18.00 -13.82 -7.51
C PHE A 353 -17.49 -14.65 -8.70
N ASN A 354 -16.38 -15.34 -8.53
CA ASN A 354 -15.83 -16.23 -9.56
C ASN A 354 -16.72 -17.45 -9.82
N GLU A 355 -17.39 -18.00 -8.80
CA GLU A 355 -18.40 -19.05 -8.99
C GLU A 355 -19.63 -18.52 -9.75
N TRP A 356 -20.13 -17.33 -9.41
CA TRP A 356 -21.24 -16.72 -10.12
C TRP A 356 -20.90 -16.42 -11.58
N SER A 357 -19.69 -15.92 -11.85
CA SER A 357 -19.23 -15.66 -13.21
C SER A 357 -19.13 -16.95 -14.05
N LYS A 358 -18.64 -18.05 -13.45
CA LYS A 358 -18.60 -19.36 -14.12
C LYS A 358 -20.00 -19.85 -14.47
N ILE A 359 -20.95 -19.77 -13.53
CA ILE A 359 -22.35 -20.15 -13.78
C ILE A 359 -22.95 -19.31 -14.93
N ALA A 360 -22.66 -18.00 -14.96
CA ALA A 360 -23.13 -17.12 -16.03
C ALA A 360 -22.52 -17.50 -17.39
N ILE A 361 -21.22 -17.77 -17.46
CA ILE A 361 -20.51 -18.19 -18.67
C ILE A 361 -21.05 -19.52 -19.18
N ASP A 362 -21.30 -20.49 -18.29
CA ASP A 362 -21.84 -21.81 -18.64
C ASP A 362 -23.29 -21.72 -19.16
N LYS A 363 -24.09 -20.74 -18.65
CA LYS A 363 -25.45 -20.47 -19.16
C LYS A 363 -25.43 -19.87 -20.58
N ILE A 364 -24.44 -19.03 -20.89
CA ILE A 364 -24.26 -18.45 -22.25
C ILE A 364 -23.81 -19.52 -23.25
N GLY A 365 -23.37 -20.68 -22.78
CA GLY A 365 -23.01 -21.81 -23.64
C GLY A 365 -21.59 -21.75 -24.22
N LEU A 366 -20.75 -20.87 -23.73
CA LEU A 366 -19.35 -20.81 -24.12
C LEU A 366 -18.58 -22.05 -23.63
N GLY A 367 -17.71 -22.59 -24.49
CA GLY A 367 -16.88 -23.77 -24.19
C GLY A 367 -17.62 -25.11 -24.38
N LYS A 368 -18.81 -25.13 -24.96
CA LYS A 368 -19.60 -26.34 -25.20
C LYS A 368 -19.32 -26.99 -26.53
N LYS A 369 -18.65 -26.30 -27.47
CA LYS A 369 -18.35 -26.88 -28.79
C LYS A 369 -17.32 -28.00 -28.68
N ARG A 370 -17.61 -29.11 -29.39
CA ARG A 370 -16.74 -30.28 -29.45
C ARG A 370 -15.84 -30.22 -30.68
N LYS A 371 -14.75 -31.00 -30.69
CA LYS A 371 -13.88 -31.13 -31.87
C LYS A 371 -14.60 -31.64 -33.12
N GLU A 372 -15.70 -32.34 -32.92
CA GLU A 372 -16.59 -32.85 -33.98
C GLU A 372 -17.32 -31.75 -34.75
N ASP A 373 -17.51 -30.55 -34.12
CA ASP A 373 -18.15 -29.38 -34.74
C ASP A 373 -17.21 -28.61 -35.70
N GLY A 374 -15.99 -29.12 -35.90
CA GLY A 374 -14.95 -28.50 -36.72
C GLY A 374 -13.83 -27.90 -35.90
N LYS A 375 -12.56 -28.22 -36.28
CA LYS A 375 -11.35 -27.85 -35.53
C LYS A 375 -11.21 -26.33 -35.33
N ALA A 376 -11.55 -25.54 -36.36
CA ALA A 376 -11.46 -24.06 -36.29
C ALA A 376 -12.50 -23.50 -35.30
N LEU A 377 -13.75 -23.97 -35.37
CA LEU A 377 -14.86 -23.53 -34.54
C LEU A 377 -14.63 -23.90 -33.06
N TYR A 378 -14.06 -25.07 -32.79
CA TYR A 378 -13.64 -25.53 -31.47
C TYR A 378 -12.51 -24.65 -30.89
N LEU A 379 -11.50 -24.29 -31.70
CA LEU A 379 -10.41 -23.45 -31.26
C LEU A 379 -10.87 -22.03 -30.97
N LEU A 380 -11.75 -21.46 -31.77
CA LEU A 380 -12.35 -20.14 -31.55
C LEU A 380 -13.21 -20.13 -30.28
N ASP A 381 -14.06 -21.11 -30.05
CA ASP A 381 -14.88 -21.21 -28.85
C ASP A 381 -14.02 -21.35 -27.59
N ARG A 382 -12.96 -22.15 -27.65
CA ARG A 382 -12.02 -22.31 -26.54
C ARG A 382 -11.23 -21.05 -26.28
N GLY A 383 -10.82 -20.32 -27.32
CA GLY A 383 -10.14 -19.02 -27.22
C GLY A 383 -11.05 -17.96 -26.59
N ALA A 384 -12.28 -17.83 -27.11
CA ALA A 384 -13.28 -16.91 -26.59
C ALA A 384 -13.62 -17.23 -25.12
N THR A 385 -13.83 -18.51 -24.79
CA THR A 385 -14.09 -18.95 -23.41
C THR A 385 -12.95 -18.59 -22.47
N LYS A 386 -11.70 -18.79 -22.89
CA LYS A 386 -10.53 -18.43 -22.09
C LYS A 386 -10.45 -16.91 -21.86
N CYS A 387 -10.70 -16.12 -22.89
CA CYS A 387 -10.71 -14.66 -22.81
C CYS A 387 -11.82 -14.16 -21.86
N VAL A 388 -13.06 -14.63 -22.03
CA VAL A 388 -14.19 -14.26 -21.19
C VAL A 388 -13.98 -14.68 -19.73
N ARG A 389 -13.41 -15.86 -19.49
CA ARG A 389 -13.05 -16.29 -18.13
C ARG A 389 -11.98 -15.41 -17.51
N GLY A 390 -10.95 -15.02 -18.26
CA GLY A 390 -9.93 -14.09 -17.79
C GLY A 390 -10.48 -12.72 -17.39
N VAL A 391 -11.38 -12.18 -18.23
CA VAL A 391 -12.10 -10.92 -17.92
C VAL A 391 -12.96 -11.07 -16.66
N ALA A 392 -13.71 -12.17 -16.54
CA ALA A 392 -14.56 -12.43 -15.39
C ALA A 392 -13.76 -12.63 -14.07
N GLU A 393 -12.61 -13.27 -14.16
CA GLU A 393 -11.68 -13.43 -13.02
C GLU A 393 -11.12 -12.07 -12.58
N SER A 394 -10.66 -11.24 -13.52
CA SER A 394 -10.17 -9.88 -13.25
C SER A 394 -11.26 -8.99 -12.64
N ALA A 395 -12.49 -9.03 -13.18
CA ALA A 395 -13.63 -8.33 -12.61
C ALA A 395 -13.94 -8.81 -11.19
N SER A 396 -13.95 -10.13 -10.96
CA SER A 396 -14.19 -10.71 -9.64
C SER A 396 -13.15 -10.29 -8.60
N ILE A 397 -11.87 -10.20 -8.98
CA ILE A 397 -10.80 -9.69 -8.11
C ILE A 397 -11.03 -8.21 -7.80
N SER A 398 -11.28 -7.39 -8.83
CA SER A 398 -11.48 -5.94 -8.67
C SER A 398 -12.67 -5.61 -7.78
N ILE A 399 -13.83 -6.23 -8.01
CA ILE A 399 -15.03 -6.03 -7.20
C ILE A 399 -14.80 -6.49 -5.77
N SER A 400 -14.17 -7.66 -5.58
CA SER A 400 -13.89 -8.20 -4.24
C SER A 400 -12.95 -7.30 -3.43
N SER A 401 -11.92 -6.77 -4.06
CA SER A 401 -10.96 -5.85 -3.44
C SER A 401 -11.67 -4.56 -3.05
N ASN A 402 -12.36 -3.94 -3.99
CA ASN A 402 -13.01 -2.64 -3.77
C ASN A 402 -14.15 -2.70 -2.76
N LEU A 403 -14.82 -3.83 -2.61
CA LEU A 403 -15.88 -4.01 -1.62
C LEU A 403 -15.42 -3.68 -0.18
N PHE A 404 -14.16 -3.90 0.15
CA PHE A 404 -13.58 -3.57 1.44
C PHE A 404 -12.85 -2.22 1.45
N THR A 405 -12.31 -1.78 0.32
CA THR A 405 -11.56 -0.52 0.26
C THR A 405 -12.43 0.69 -0.07
N PHE A 406 -13.59 0.48 -0.68
CA PHE A 406 -14.53 1.53 -1.07
C PHE A 406 -14.78 2.60 0.01
N PRO A 407 -15.18 2.25 1.26
CA PRO A 407 -15.47 3.26 2.26
C PRO A 407 -14.23 4.02 2.73
N LEU A 408 -13.06 3.38 2.67
CA LEU A 408 -11.79 4.04 3.00
C LEU A 408 -11.39 5.03 1.90
N VAL A 409 -11.54 4.63 0.62
CA VAL A 409 -11.24 5.51 -0.51
C VAL A 409 -12.13 6.75 -0.46
N GLY A 410 -13.44 6.59 -0.28
CA GLY A 410 -14.36 7.71 -0.18
C GLY A 410 -14.08 8.65 0.99
N ASN A 411 -13.63 8.14 2.14
CA ASN A 411 -13.32 8.96 3.31
C ASN A 411 -11.97 9.68 3.21
N PHE A 412 -10.94 9.05 2.63
CA PHE A 412 -9.59 9.63 2.63
C PHE A 412 -9.27 10.42 1.36
N PHE A 413 -9.98 10.19 0.27
CA PHE A 413 -9.72 10.85 -1.01
C PHE A 413 -10.92 11.67 -1.52
N ASP A 414 -12.01 11.70 -0.77
CA ASP A 414 -13.27 12.42 -1.06
C ASP A 414 -13.85 12.14 -2.46
N SER A 415 -13.26 11.22 -3.20
CA SER A 415 -13.65 10.89 -4.57
C SER A 415 -13.48 9.41 -4.86
N MET A 416 -14.34 8.89 -5.74
CA MET A 416 -14.30 7.48 -6.16
C MET A 416 -14.35 7.36 -7.67
N PRO A 417 -13.38 6.66 -8.29
CA PRO A 417 -13.41 6.36 -9.71
C PRO A 417 -14.47 5.29 -10.01
N VAL A 418 -15.45 5.63 -10.86
CA VAL A 418 -16.56 4.72 -11.21
C VAL A 418 -16.10 3.61 -12.15
N LEU A 419 -15.18 3.94 -13.07
CA LEU A 419 -14.71 3.06 -14.13
C LEU A 419 -13.54 2.15 -13.71
N PHE A 420 -13.22 2.08 -12.41
CA PHE A 420 -12.10 1.28 -11.90
C PHE A 420 -12.13 -0.20 -12.31
N VAL A 421 -13.33 -0.81 -12.36
CA VAL A 421 -13.45 -2.23 -12.78
C VAL A 421 -13.00 -2.41 -14.21
N LEU A 422 -13.45 -1.51 -15.10
CA LEU A 422 -13.10 -1.55 -16.51
C LEU A 422 -11.60 -1.32 -16.72
N SER A 423 -11.04 -0.30 -16.05
CA SER A 423 -9.60 -0.01 -16.09
C SER A 423 -8.77 -1.18 -15.57
N ASN A 424 -9.18 -1.82 -14.49
CA ASN A 424 -8.48 -2.98 -13.95
C ASN A 424 -8.54 -4.21 -14.87
N ILE A 425 -9.63 -4.40 -15.60
CA ILE A 425 -9.74 -5.51 -16.57
C ILE A 425 -8.81 -5.28 -17.77
N VAL A 426 -8.77 -4.06 -18.29
CA VAL A 426 -8.05 -3.73 -19.54
C VAL A 426 -6.58 -3.45 -19.28
N ILE A 427 -6.29 -2.56 -18.34
CA ILE A 427 -4.95 -2.00 -18.15
C ILE A 427 -4.11 -2.78 -17.13
N LEU A 428 -4.71 -3.30 -16.04
CA LEU A 428 -3.91 -3.92 -14.97
C LEU A 428 -3.08 -5.14 -15.44
N PRO A 429 -3.61 -6.09 -16.25
CA PRO A 429 -2.79 -7.18 -16.80
C PRO A 429 -1.66 -6.68 -17.70
N TYR A 430 -1.92 -5.62 -18.49
CA TYR A 430 -0.93 -4.98 -19.33
C TYR A 430 0.15 -4.28 -18.52
N MET A 431 -0.23 -3.57 -17.45
CA MET A 431 0.70 -2.91 -16.53
C MET A 431 1.66 -3.89 -15.86
N MET A 432 1.19 -5.09 -15.52
CA MET A 432 2.08 -6.12 -14.95
C MET A 432 3.14 -6.59 -15.94
N PHE A 433 2.75 -6.75 -17.22
CA PHE A 433 3.71 -7.06 -18.30
C PHE A 433 4.71 -5.91 -18.49
N ILE A 434 4.21 -4.65 -18.61
CA ILE A 434 5.06 -3.47 -18.73
C ILE A 434 6.04 -3.40 -17.57
N PHE A 435 5.58 -3.50 -16.33
CA PHE A 435 6.44 -3.41 -15.16
C PHE A 435 7.62 -4.38 -15.23
N ILE A 436 7.39 -5.65 -15.58
CA ILE A 436 8.47 -6.63 -15.73
C ILE A 436 9.42 -6.22 -16.87
N MET A 437 8.90 -5.75 -18.01
CA MET A 437 9.72 -5.26 -19.11
C MET A 437 10.54 -4.04 -18.69
N LEU A 438 9.95 -3.07 -18.00
CA LEU A 438 10.62 -1.89 -17.47
C LEU A 438 11.79 -2.27 -16.55
N VAL A 439 11.56 -3.21 -15.61
CA VAL A 439 12.63 -3.69 -14.72
C VAL A 439 13.77 -4.34 -15.52
N ILE A 440 13.44 -5.19 -16.49
CA ILE A 440 14.46 -5.86 -17.33
C ILE A 440 15.27 -4.86 -18.13
N ILE A 441 14.59 -3.91 -18.81
CA ILE A 441 15.24 -2.89 -19.65
C ILE A 441 16.10 -1.97 -18.78
N THR A 442 15.58 -1.51 -17.62
CA THR A 442 16.35 -0.67 -16.69
C THR A 442 17.62 -1.38 -16.21
N LEU A 443 17.51 -2.64 -15.79
CA LEU A 443 18.68 -3.41 -15.37
C LEU A 443 19.68 -3.62 -16.52
N PHE A 444 19.20 -3.93 -17.71
CA PHE A 444 20.04 -4.09 -18.90
C PHE A 444 20.78 -2.79 -19.22
N CYS A 445 20.08 -1.66 -19.26
CA CYS A 445 20.66 -0.36 -19.54
C CYS A 445 21.66 0.08 -18.46
N GLN A 446 21.40 -0.19 -17.20
CA GLN A 446 22.33 0.11 -16.10
C GLN A 446 23.62 -0.73 -16.17
N ILE A 447 23.51 -2.01 -16.57
CA ILE A 447 24.68 -2.89 -16.69
C ILE A 447 25.51 -2.57 -17.94
N THR A 448 24.86 -2.28 -19.07
CA THR A 448 25.51 -2.09 -20.36
C THR A 448 25.87 -0.64 -20.65
N THR A 449 25.36 0.31 -19.86
CA THR A 449 25.42 1.76 -20.11
C THR A 449 24.81 2.20 -21.46
N LEU A 450 24.03 1.34 -22.12
CA LEU A 450 23.32 1.63 -23.37
C LEU A 450 21.95 2.23 -23.06
N TRP A 451 21.91 3.48 -22.61
CA TRP A 451 20.70 4.14 -22.17
C TRP A 451 19.67 4.39 -23.27
N SER A 452 20.11 4.47 -24.53
CA SER A 452 19.20 4.61 -25.68
C SER A 452 18.16 3.49 -25.79
N GLY A 453 18.41 2.30 -25.20
CA GLY A 453 17.43 1.20 -25.15
C GLY A 453 16.17 1.53 -24.34
N VAL A 454 16.23 2.55 -23.48
CA VAL A 454 15.11 3.01 -22.65
C VAL A 454 13.99 3.63 -23.51
N THR A 455 14.28 4.19 -24.69
CA THR A 455 13.26 4.77 -25.59
C THR A 455 12.13 3.80 -25.97
N ILE A 456 12.39 2.49 -25.92
CA ILE A 456 11.34 1.47 -26.15
C ILE A 456 10.21 1.59 -25.11
N MET A 457 10.53 2.03 -23.88
CA MET A 457 9.55 2.17 -22.80
C MET A 457 8.47 3.20 -23.14
N GLN A 458 8.81 4.28 -23.85
CA GLN A 458 7.86 5.29 -24.29
C GLN A 458 6.71 4.68 -25.10
N TYR A 459 7.03 3.78 -26.03
CA TYR A 459 6.02 3.10 -26.83
C TYR A 459 5.20 2.10 -26.02
N LEU A 460 5.81 1.44 -25.05
CA LEU A 460 5.11 0.54 -24.13
C LEU A 460 4.12 1.28 -23.22
N LEU A 461 4.35 2.55 -22.93
CA LEU A 461 3.46 3.36 -22.10
C LEU A 461 2.29 4.01 -22.86
N LEU A 462 2.31 4.03 -24.19
CA LEU A 462 1.25 4.64 -25.01
C LEU A 462 -0.17 4.14 -24.66
N PRO A 463 -0.44 2.83 -24.52
CA PRO A 463 -1.79 2.37 -24.17
C PRO A 463 -2.25 2.86 -22.81
N LEU A 464 -1.35 2.96 -21.81
CA LEU A 464 -1.68 3.51 -20.50
C LEU A 464 -2.05 5.00 -20.62
N ARG A 465 -1.20 5.81 -21.27
CA ARG A 465 -1.43 7.25 -21.46
C ARG A 465 -2.71 7.53 -22.24
N SER A 466 -2.95 6.77 -23.31
CA SER A 466 -4.20 6.91 -24.11
C SER A 466 -5.43 6.55 -23.29
N TRP A 467 -5.36 5.50 -22.47
CA TRP A 467 -6.44 5.07 -21.60
C TRP A 467 -6.76 6.10 -20.52
N THR A 468 -5.73 6.58 -19.82
CA THR A 468 -5.90 7.56 -18.74
C THR A 468 -6.39 8.90 -19.27
N GLY A 469 -5.89 9.35 -20.43
CA GLY A 469 -6.38 10.53 -21.10
C GLY A 469 -7.85 10.40 -21.54
N PHE A 470 -8.23 9.23 -22.09
CA PHE A 470 -9.62 8.95 -22.45
C PHE A 470 -10.55 8.98 -21.24
N ILE A 471 -10.21 8.25 -20.15
CA ILE A 471 -11.03 8.24 -18.94
C ILE A 471 -11.06 9.61 -18.27
N GLY A 472 -9.94 10.34 -18.24
CA GLY A 472 -9.85 11.69 -17.67
C GLY A 472 -10.73 12.72 -18.39
N SER A 473 -11.05 12.50 -19.68
CA SER A 473 -11.97 13.35 -20.43
C SER A 473 -13.46 13.12 -20.09
N ILE A 474 -13.80 12.08 -19.31
CA ILE A 474 -15.15 11.74 -18.92
C ILE A 474 -15.51 12.43 -17.61
N SER A 475 -16.39 13.42 -17.64
CA SER A 475 -16.76 14.24 -16.46
C SER A 475 -17.35 13.46 -15.29
N TRP A 476 -18.02 12.34 -15.54
CA TRP A 476 -18.63 11.47 -14.51
C TRP A 476 -17.74 10.28 -14.11
N ALA A 477 -16.49 10.25 -14.57
CA ALA A 477 -15.56 9.16 -14.23
C ALA A 477 -15.24 9.10 -12.73
N ASN A 478 -15.32 10.22 -12.04
CA ASN A 478 -15.22 10.32 -10.58
C ASN A 478 -16.55 10.80 -9.98
N ILE A 479 -16.90 10.25 -8.82
CA ILE A 479 -18.00 10.71 -7.99
C ILE A 479 -17.42 11.17 -6.66
N ASP A 480 -17.77 12.39 -6.22
CA ASP A 480 -17.40 12.90 -4.91
C ASP A 480 -18.27 12.22 -3.86
N LEU A 481 -17.63 11.52 -2.92
CA LEU A 481 -18.29 10.71 -1.90
C LEU A 481 -17.63 10.96 -0.53
N PRO A 482 -17.96 12.07 0.15
CA PRO A 482 -17.46 12.32 1.49
C PRO A 482 -18.13 11.36 2.49
N LEU A 483 -17.50 10.22 2.74
CA LEU A 483 -18.02 9.19 3.65
C LEU A 483 -17.47 9.38 5.06
N GLY A 484 -18.36 9.52 6.05
CA GLY A 484 -17.94 9.64 7.45
C GLY A 484 -17.48 8.31 8.08
N ALA A 485 -16.70 8.41 9.15
CA ALA A 485 -16.14 7.25 9.87
C ALA A 485 -17.19 6.21 10.31
N PHE A 486 -18.38 6.66 10.72
CA PHE A 486 -19.49 5.77 11.07
C PHE A 486 -19.89 4.85 9.92
N PHE A 487 -19.94 5.40 8.70
CA PHE A 487 -20.26 4.62 7.51
C PHE A 487 -19.20 3.56 7.22
N ILE A 488 -17.91 3.90 7.39
CA ILE A 488 -16.80 2.94 7.21
C ILE A 488 -17.01 1.74 8.12
N VAL A 489 -17.25 1.98 9.41
CA VAL A 489 -17.44 0.92 10.40
C VAL A 489 -18.67 0.08 10.06
N ALA A 490 -19.81 0.71 9.79
CA ALA A 490 -21.06 0.01 9.44
C ALA A 490 -20.89 -0.86 8.18
N TRP A 491 -20.22 -0.33 7.17
CA TRP A 491 -19.95 -1.03 5.93
C TRP A 491 -19.03 -2.24 6.13
N LEU A 492 -17.90 -2.07 6.82
CA LEU A 492 -16.95 -3.16 7.07
C LEU A 492 -17.54 -4.26 7.95
N VAL A 493 -18.35 -3.90 8.94
CA VAL A 493 -19.10 -4.85 9.75
C VAL A 493 -20.11 -5.61 8.88
N GLY A 494 -20.90 -4.93 8.05
CA GLY A 494 -21.83 -5.54 7.12
C GLY A 494 -21.15 -6.48 6.14
N ALA A 495 -20.04 -6.05 5.53
CA ALA A 495 -19.21 -6.87 4.65
C ALA A 495 -18.69 -8.12 5.37
N THR A 496 -18.17 -7.99 6.58
CA THR A 496 -17.64 -9.12 7.35
C THR A 496 -18.76 -10.10 7.73
N LEU A 497 -19.90 -9.63 8.20
CA LEU A 497 -21.03 -10.46 8.62
C LEU A 497 -21.68 -11.21 7.44
N SER A 498 -21.72 -10.61 6.25
CA SER A 498 -22.25 -11.25 5.02
C SER A 498 -21.27 -12.28 4.43
N SER A 499 -20.03 -12.31 4.89
CA SER A 499 -18.99 -13.20 4.40
C SER A 499 -19.26 -14.67 4.73
N LYS A 500 -18.56 -15.59 4.04
CA LYS A 500 -18.60 -17.03 4.35
C LYS A 500 -17.83 -17.43 5.61
N PHE A 501 -17.12 -16.52 6.21
CA PHE A 501 -16.42 -16.78 7.49
C PHE A 501 -17.33 -16.69 8.71
N VAL A 502 -18.46 -16.00 8.59
CA VAL A 502 -19.47 -15.89 9.63
C VAL A 502 -20.63 -16.85 9.31
N PHE A 503 -20.88 -17.79 10.22
CA PHE A 503 -21.93 -18.78 10.06
C PHE A 503 -23.27 -18.21 10.56
N LEU A 504 -23.92 -17.40 9.74
CA LEU A 504 -25.29 -16.95 9.91
C LEU A 504 -26.24 -17.84 9.08
N ASN A 505 -27.49 -17.94 9.50
CA ASN A 505 -28.51 -18.63 8.72
C ASN A 505 -28.74 -17.88 7.39
N ARG A 506 -29.21 -18.60 6.35
CA ARG A 506 -29.40 -18.06 5.00
C ARG A 506 -30.32 -16.81 4.98
N LYS A 507 -31.39 -16.82 5.80
CA LYS A 507 -32.33 -15.69 5.88
C LYS A 507 -31.69 -14.43 6.48
N ALA A 508 -30.89 -14.59 7.56
CA ALA A 508 -30.16 -13.48 8.16
C ALA A 508 -29.09 -12.90 7.23
N LYS A 509 -28.38 -13.75 6.46
CA LYS A 509 -27.42 -13.28 5.44
C LYS A 509 -28.09 -12.49 4.34
N ILE A 510 -29.23 -12.98 3.81
CA ILE A 510 -29.98 -12.26 2.77
C ILE A 510 -30.45 -10.92 3.33
N GLY A 511 -31.01 -10.87 4.55
CA GLY A 511 -31.44 -9.63 5.20
C GLY A 511 -30.30 -8.61 5.38
N LEU A 512 -29.12 -9.06 5.81
CA LEU A 512 -27.93 -8.22 5.96
C LEU A 512 -27.42 -7.68 4.62
N VAL A 513 -27.35 -8.53 3.59
CA VAL A 513 -26.94 -8.11 2.25
C VAL A 513 -27.95 -7.14 1.64
N SER A 514 -29.25 -7.37 1.84
CA SER A 514 -30.30 -6.45 1.37
C SER A 514 -30.22 -5.09 2.08
N LEU A 515 -30.01 -5.09 3.39
CA LEU A 515 -29.80 -3.86 4.16
C LEU A 515 -28.55 -3.10 3.70
N TRP A 516 -27.49 -3.83 3.42
CA TRP A 516 -26.22 -3.27 2.94
C TRP A 516 -26.35 -2.66 1.54
N ILE A 517 -27.05 -3.34 0.62
CA ILE A 517 -27.36 -2.82 -0.72
C ILE A 517 -28.27 -1.57 -0.62
N ALA A 518 -29.28 -1.60 0.25
CA ALA A 518 -30.16 -0.46 0.47
C ALA A 518 -29.38 0.75 1.00
N LEU A 519 -28.50 0.55 1.98
CA LEU A 519 -27.65 1.59 2.54
C LEU A 519 -26.74 2.20 1.46
N PHE A 520 -26.13 1.37 0.62
CA PHE A 520 -25.33 1.81 -0.51
C PHE A 520 -26.13 2.63 -1.52
N ALA A 521 -27.31 2.12 -1.93
CA ALA A 521 -28.19 2.80 -2.87
C ALA A 521 -28.66 4.16 -2.35
N THR A 522 -28.99 4.25 -1.04
CA THR A 522 -29.38 5.51 -0.41
C THR A 522 -28.24 6.52 -0.45
N ILE A 523 -27.00 6.10 -0.18
CA ILE A 523 -25.84 7.00 -0.20
C ILE A 523 -25.56 7.49 -1.62
N VAL A 524 -25.54 6.58 -2.59
CA VAL A 524 -25.35 6.97 -4.00
C VAL A 524 -26.45 7.96 -4.44
N LEU A 525 -27.69 7.76 -4.02
CA LEU A 525 -28.80 8.67 -4.32
C LEU A 525 -28.61 10.04 -3.65
N VAL A 526 -28.16 10.08 -2.40
CA VAL A 526 -27.89 11.34 -1.67
C VAL A 526 -26.70 12.10 -2.26
N CYS A 527 -25.70 11.39 -2.79
CA CYS A 527 -24.53 12.03 -3.43
C CYS A 527 -24.78 12.44 -4.90
N LEU A 528 -25.85 11.93 -5.54
CA LEU A 528 -26.24 12.32 -6.90
C LEU A 528 -27.24 13.49 -6.93
N VAL A 529 -27.83 13.85 -5.79
CA VAL A 529 -28.75 15.00 -5.59
C VAL A 529 -27.98 16.15 -4.95
#